data_eac682f63e306fb008d077d1ed700d63
#
_entry.id   eac682f63e306fb008d077d1ed700d63
#
_cell.length_a   1.000
_cell.length_b   1.000
_cell.length_c   1.000
_cell.angle_alpha   90.00
_cell.angle_beta   90.00
_cell.angle_gamma   90.00
#
_symmetry.space_group_name_H-M   'P 1'
#
loop_
_entity.id
_entity.type
_entity.pdbx_description
1 polymer ?
#
loop_
_entity_poly.entity_id
_entity_poly.type
_entity_poly.pdbx_seq_one_letter_code
_entity_poly.pdbx_strand_id
1 'polypeptide(L)'
;LADMGCTISDEADGIVCMPPKNAHIHGGSWDLSTFSDQALTLAAIAPFANAPVGIKGISHIRLQECDRINAIEENLTELGVRVEEIENGLRIYPAECIKPCKIKTYDDHRVAMSFTLPGLKAEGVEIIDPYCCRKTFENFYEVLEESVY
;
A
#
# COMPACT_ATOMS: atom_id res chain seq x y z
N LEU A 1 -4.91 0.33 -10.82
CA LEU A 1 -4.62 1.78 -10.90
C LEU A 1 -5.47 2.48 -11.96
N ALA A 2 -5.70 1.87 -13.14
CA ALA A 2 -6.56 2.46 -14.16
C ALA A 2 -7.96 2.79 -13.60
N ASP A 3 -8.61 1.85 -12.92
CA ASP A 3 -9.92 2.06 -12.28
C ASP A 3 -9.88 3.11 -11.14
N MET A 4 -8.70 3.40 -10.63
CA MET A 4 -8.47 4.46 -9.65
C MET A 4 -8.20 5.82 -10.29
N GLY A 5 -8.39 5.94 -11.60
CA GLY A 5 -8.28 7.18 -12.35
C GLY A 5 -6.91 7.48 -12.95
N CYS A 6 -5.93 6.57 -12.81
CA CYS A 6 -4.62 6.70 -13.46
C CYS A 6 -4.75 6.41 -14.96
N THR A 7 -3.96 7.10 -15.76
CA THR A 7 -3.80 6.77 -17.17
C THR A 7 -2.64 5.79 -17.33
N ILE A 8 -2.89 4.64 -17.93
CA ILE A 8 -1.89 3.60 -18.17
C ILE A 8 -1.67 3.50 -19.67
N SER A 9 -0.41 3.54 -20.11
CA SER A 9 -0.03 3.29 -21.50
C SER A 9 1.11 2.28 -21.57
N ASP A 10 1.04 1.40 -22.58
CA ASP A 10 2.12 0.51 -22.97
C ASP A 10 3.03 1.24 -23.96
N GLU A 11 4.32 1.34 -23.65
CA GLU A 11 5.32 2.00 -24.48
C GLU A 11 6.46 1.03 -24.79
N ALA A 12 7.32 1.40 -25.75
CA ALA A 12 8.40 0.53 -26.20
C ALA A 12 9.35 0.09 -25.07
N ASP A 13 9.53 0.95 -24.07
CA ASP A 13 10.48 0.75 -22.97
C ASP A 13 9.81 0.27 -21.68
N GLY A 14 8.47 0.11 -21.64
CA GLY A 14 7.73 -0.34 -20.48
C GLY A 14 6.34 0.25 -20.34
N ILE A 15 5.79 0.18 -19.13
CA ILE A 15 4.46 0.67 -18.79
C ILE A 15 4.58 2.05 -18.15
N VAL A 16 3.91 3.04 -18.72
CA VAL A 16 3.79 4.38 -18.14
C VAL A 16 2.49 4.48 -17.35
N CYS A 17 2.59 4.92 -16.10
CA CYS A 17 1.45 5.20 -15.22
C CYS A 17 1.44 6.68 -14.85
N MET A 18 0.47 7.41 -15.34
CA MET A 18 0.27 8.83 -15.00
C MET A 18 -0.81 8.98 -13.94
N PRO A 19 -0.61 9.83 -12.92
CA PRO A 19 -1.60 10.05 -11.89
C PRO A 19 -2.88 10.71 -12.46
N PRO A 20 -4.01 10.64 -11.72
CA PRO A 20 -5.21 11.38 -12.08
C PRO A 20 -4.93 12.88 -12.17
N LYS A 21 -5.60 13.59 -13.10
CA LYS A 21 -5.40 15.04 -13.33
C LYS A 21 -5.64 15.91 -12.09
N ASN A 22 -6.49 15.46 -11.17
CA ASN A 22 -6.80 16.14 -9.91
C ASN A 22 -5.91 15.71 -8.75
N ALA A 23 -4.87 14.91 -9.02
CA ALA A 23 -3.93 14.33 -8.04
C ALA A 23 -4.56 13.45 -6.94
N HIS A 24 -5.83 13.07 -7.09
CA HIS A 24 -6.53 12.18 -6.15
C HIS A 24 -6.91 10.88 -6.84
N ILE A 25 -6.45 9.76 -6.32
CA ILE A 25 -6.89 8.45 -6.77
C ILE A 25 -8.34 8.20 -6.33
N HIS A 26 -9.08 7.47 -7.16
CA HIS A 26 -10.49 7.19 -6.87
C HIS A 26 -10.61 6.00 -5.92
N GLY A 27 -11.55 6.10 -4.96
CA GLY A 27 -11.97 4.96 -4.18
C GLY A 27 -12.83 4.00 -5.00
N GLY A 28 -13.04 2.82 -4.47
CA GLY A 28 -13.80 1.75 -5.11
C GLY A 28 -13.64 0.43 -4.37
N SER A 29 -14.10 -0.66 -4.96
CA SER A 29 -13.96 -1.99 -4.36
C SER A 29 -13.54 -3.00 -5.41
N TRP A 30 -12.44 -3.72 -5.11
CA TRP A 30 -11.81 -4.66 -6.04
C TRP A 30 -11.61 -6.02 -5.39
N ASP A 31 -11.82 -7.07 -6.17
CA ASP A 31 -11.45 -8.43 -5.81
C ASP A 31 -10.01 -8.70 -6.24
N LEU A 32 -9.15 -8.97 -5.28
CA LEU A 32 -7.72 -9.26 -5.48
C LEU A 32 -7.39 -10.76 -5.31
N SER A 33 -8.36 -11.65 -5.36
CA SER A 33 -8.15 -13.08 -5.14
C SER A 33 -7.11 -13.71 -6.07
N THR A 34 -6.95 -13.20 -7.29
CA THR A 34 -5.98 -13.69 -8.28
C THR A 34 -4.60 -13.02 -8.21
N PHE A 35 -4.45 -11.93 -7.46
CA PHE A 35 -3.19 -11.20 -7.28
C PHE A 35 -3.10 -10.54 -5.89
N SER A 36 -3.42 -11.32 -4.88
CA SER A 36 -3.57 -10.88 -3.48
C SER A 36 -2.30 -10.27 -2.86
N ASP A 37 -1.13 -10.54 -3.42
CA ASP A 37 0.13 -9.91 -3.03
C ASP A 37 0.10 -8.37 -3.15
N GLN A 38 -0.73 -7.83 -4.05
CA GLN A 38 -0.90 -6.39 -4.23
C GLN A 38 -1.87 -5.76 -3.22
N ALA A 39 -2.50 -6.55 -2.36
CA ALA A 39 -3.39 -6.04 -1.32
C ALA A 39 -2.67 -5.07 -0.37
N LEU A 40 -1.42 -5.36 -0.02
CA LEU A 40 -0.59 -4.49 0.82
C LEU A 40 -0.33 -3.13 0.15
N THR A 41 0.03 -3.14 -1.13
CA THR A 41 0.27 -1.91 -1.91
C THR A 41 -1.00 -1.08 -2.03
N LEU A 42 -2.13 -1.72 -2.36
CA LEU A 42 -3.42 -1.04 -2.46
C LEU A 42 -3.87 -0.48 -1.11
N ALA A 43 -3.65 -1.22 -0.02
CA ALA A 43 -3.97 -0.78 1.34
C ALA A 43 -3.14 0.46 1.73
N ALA A 44 -1.84 0.48 1.40
CA ALA A 44 -0.95 1.58 1.75
C ALA A 44 -1.29 2.90 1.01
N ILE A 45 -1.84 2.82 -0.21
CA ILE A 45 -2.24 4.01 -0.98
C ILE A 45 -3.72 4.41 -0.76
N ALA A 46 -4.54 3.51 -0.22
CA ALA A 46 -5.96 3.74 0.01
C ALA A 46 -6.29 5.00 0.84
N PRO A 47 -5.49 5.39 1.85
CA PRO A 47 -5.73 6.60 2.63
C PRO A 47 -5.75 7.90 1.80
N PHE A 48 -5.11 7.90 0.63
CA PHE A 48 -5.02 9.04 -0.27
C PHE A 48 -6.11 9.09 -1.35
N ALA A 49 -7.05 8.15 -1.30
CA ALA A 49 -8.19 8.12 -2.22
C ALA A 49 -9.26 9.16 -1.85
N ASN A 50 -10.10 9.52 -2.83
CA ASN A 50 -11.21 10.45 -2.62
C ASN A 50 -12.46 9.82 -1.99
N ALA A 51 -12.50 8.48 -1.87
CA ALA A 51 -13.58 7.70 -1.28
C ALA A 51 -13.03 6.38 -0.72
N PRO A 52 -13.79 5.63 0.11
CA PRO A 52 -13.34 4.37 0.69
C PRO A 52 -12.88 3.35 -0.35
N VAL A 53 -11.84 2.60 0.00
CA VAL A 53 -11.27 1.51 -0.80
C VAL A 53 -11.61 0.18 -0.15
N GLY A 54 -12.32 -0.68 -0.87
CA GLY A 54 -12.62 -2.05 -0.49
C GLY A 54 -11.67 -3.04 -1.18
N ILE A 55 -11.01 -3.89 -0.42
CA ILE A 55 -10.13 -4.96 -0.90
C ILE A 55 -10.76 -6.27 -0.52
N LYS A 56 -11.17 -7.08 -1.49
CA LYS A 56 -11.86 -8.36 -1.30
C LYS A 56 -11.06 -9.53 -1.81
N GLY A 57 -11.46 -10.76 -1.45
CA GLY A 57 -10.82 -11.97 -1.93
C GLY A 57 -9.47 -12.26 -1.28
N ILE A 58 -9.17 -11.70 -0.11
CA ILE A 58 -7.83 -11.71 0.48
C ILE A 58 -7.71 -12.42 1.84
N SER A 59 -8.74 -13.10 2.34
CA SER A 59 -8.67 -13.75 3.68
C SER A 59 -7.51 -14.73 3.81
N HIS A 60 -7.08 -15.36 2.71
CA HIS A 60 -5.97 -16.32 2.70
C HIS A 60 -4.60 -15.69 2.96
N ILE A 61 -4.44 -14.34 2.80
CA ILE A 61 -3.14 -13.69 3.06
C ILE A 61 -2.79 -13.62 4.55
N ARG A 62 -3.69 -14.01 5.45
CA ARG A 62 -3.38 -14.23 6.87
C ARG A 62 -2.38 -15.37 7.11
N LEU A 63 -2.30 -16.30 6.16
CA LEU A 63 -1.48 -17.52 6.25
C LEU A 63 -0.22 -17.46 5.37
N GLN A 64 0.20 -16.26 4.96
CA GLN A 64 1.40 -16.05 4.17
C GLN A 64 2.65 -15.82 5.06
N GLU A 65 3.59 -14.98 4.68
CA GLU A 65 4.82 -14.73 5.43
C GLU A 65 4.54 -14.20 6.85
N CYS A 66 3.48 -13.41 6.98
CA CYS A 66 2.88 -12.99 8.26
C CYS A 66 1.35 -12.96 8.11
N ASP A 67 0.62 -12.68 9.19
CA ASP A 67 -0.80 -12.29 9.06
C ASP A 67 -0.88 -10.90 8.44
N ARG A 68 -0.93 -10.85 7.09
CA ARG A 68 -0.92 -9.60 6.33
C ARG A 68 -2.18 -8.76 6.56
N ILE A 69 -3.31 -9.35 6.89
CA ILE A 69 -4.53 -8.60 7.25
C ILE A 69 -4.26 -7.82 8.53
N ASN A 70 -3.77 -8.49 9.57
CA ASN A 70 -3.42 -7.84 10.83
C ASN A 70 -2.32 -6.78 10.64
N ALA A 71 -1.30 -7.07 9.82
CA ALA A 71 -0.24 -6.11 9.53
C ALA A 71 -0.77 -4.84 8.84
N ILE A 72 -1.73 -4.96 7.93
CA ILE A 72 -2.42 -3.82 7.31
C ILE A 72 -3.19 -3.02 8.36
N GLU A 73 -4.01 -3.69 9.16
CA GLU A 73 -4.86 -3.05 10.16
C GLU A 73 -4.05 -2.29 11.21
N GLU A 74 -3.02 -2.92 11.78
CA GLU A 74 -2.17 -2.26 12.77
C GLU A 74 -1.45 -1.05 12.19
N ASN A 75 -0.76 -1.20 11.07
CA ASN A 75 0.01 -0.11 10.48
C ASN A 75 -0.88 1.06 10.02
N LEU A 76 -2.04 0.78 9.42
CA LEU A 76 -2.99 1.83 9.05
C LEU A 76 -3.56 2.55 10.29
N THR A 77 -3.86 1.82 11.36
CA THR A 77 -4.34 2.39 12.62
C THR A 77 -3.29 3.32 13.24
N GLU A 78 -2.02 2.92 13.26
CA GLU A 78 -0.92 3.75 13.74
C GLU A 78 -0.74 5.02 12.89
N LEU A 79 -0.93 4.92 11.56
CA LEU A 79 -0.96 6.06 10.65
C LEU A 79 -2.19 6.98 10.85
N GLY A 80 -3.12 6.61 11.73
CA GLY A 80 -4.35 7.35 12.00
C GLY A 80 -5.46 7.12 10.98
N VAL A 81 -5.37 6.06 10.21
CA VAL A 81 -6.31 5.70 9.15
C VAL A 81 -7.38 4.76 9.70
N ARG A 82 -8.65 5.04 9.39
CA ARG A 82 -9.75 4.13 9.71
C ARG A 82 -9.74 2.95 8.75
N VAL A 83 -9.72 1.75 9.31
CA VAL A 83 -9.83 0.49 8.60
C VAL A 83 -10.87 -0.40 9.26
N GLU A 84 -11.59 -1.17 8.47
CA GLU A 84 -12.62 -2.11 8.92
C GLU A 84 -12.43 -3.45 8.23
N GLU A 85 -12.39 -4.53 9.00
CA GLU A 85 -12.49 -5.86 8.43
C GLU A 85 -13.91 -6.09 7.92
N ILE A 86 -14.03 -6.58 6.69
CA ILE A 86 -15.28 -6.95 6.03
C ILE A 86 -15.24 -8.42 5.64
N GLU A 87 -16.36 -8.97 5.19
CA GLU A 87 -16.39 -10.34 4.69
C GLU A 87 -15.35 -10.53 3.58
N ASN A 88 -14.40 -11.43 3.84
CA ASN A 88 -13.28 -11.81 2.95
C ASN A 88 -12.38 -10.63 2.54
N GLY A 89 -12.17 -9.64 3.41
CA GLY A 89 -11.29 -8.52 3.07
C GLY A 89 -11.31 -7.34 4.03
N LEU A 90 -10.93 -6.18 3.53
CA LEU A 90 -10.80 -4.93 4.27
C LEU A 90 -11.50 -3.78 3.56
N ARG A 91 -11.99 -2.82 4.35
CA ARG A 91 -12.40 -1.50 3.89
C ARG A 91 -11.57 -0.43 4.56
N ILE A 92 -10.93 0.42 3.77
CA ILE A 92 -10.02 1.47 4.22
C ILE A 92 -10.62 2.81 3.83
N TYR A 93 -10.63 3.75 4.76
CA TYR A 93 -11.21 5.07 4.55
C TYR A 93 -10.14 6.11 4.25
N PRO A 94 -10.45 7.13 3.44
CA PRO A 94 -9.57 8.26 3.23
C PRO A 94 -9.16 8.91 4.56
N ALA A 95 -7.94 9.42 4.63
CA ALA A 95 -7.43 10.17 5.77
C ALA A 95 -7.13 11.60 5.39
N GLU A 96 -7.53 12.56 6.22
CA GLU A 96 -7.19 13.98 6.01
C GLU A 96 -5.71 14.24 6.24
N CYS A 97 -5.10 13.50 7.17
CA CYS A 97 -3.68 13.56 7.46
C CYS A 97 -3.16 12.17 7.90
N ILE A 98 -1.92 11.93 7.58
CA ILE A 98 -1.18 10.74 8.03
C ILE A 98 -0.37 11.13 9.26
N LYS A 99 -0.45 10.33 10.33
CA LYS A 99 0.28 10.57 11.57
C LYS A 99 1.70 10.00 11.47
N PRO A 100 2.69 10.69 12.04
CA PRO A 100 4.02 10.10 12.25
C PRO A 100 3.92 8.81 13.05
N CYS A 101 4.53 7.74 12.57
CA CYS A 101 4.55 6.47 13.29
C CYS A 101 5.68 5.57 12.83
N LYS A 102 5.86 4.45 13.56
CA LYS A 102 6.80 3.40 13.21
C LYS A 102 6.06 2.22 12.59
N ILE A 103 6.36 1.93 11.34
CA ILE A 103 5.79 0.81 10.59
C ILE A 103 6.44 -0.49 11.05
N LYS A 104 5.64 -1.43 11.50
CA LYS A 104 6.06 -2.79 11.82
C LYS A 104 6.07 -3.64 10.56
N THR A 105 7.21 -4.21 10.21
CA THR A 105 7.36 -4.97 8.96
C THR A 105 7.00 -6.45 9.08
N TYR A 106 6.99 -7.00 10.30
CA TYR A 106 6.74 -8.43 10.56
C TYR A 106 7.67 -9.38 9.79
N ASP A 107 8.90 -8.92 9.51
CA ASP A 107 9.86 -9.63 8.65
C ASP A 107 9.30 -9.96 7.24
N ASP A 108 8.31 -9.17 6.79
CA ASP A 108 7.69 -9.31 5.48
C ASP A 108 8.12 -8.16 4.58
N HIS A 109 8.88 -8.50 3.53
CA HIS A 109 9.40 -7.54 2.55
C HIS A 109 8.28 -6.74 1.85
N ARG A 110 7.11 -7.36 1.62
CA ARG A 110 5.98 -6.67 0.98
C ARG A 110 5.33 -5.66 1.91
N VAL A 111 5.25 -5.95 3.21
CA VAL A 111 4.81 -4.96 4.22
C VAL A 111 5.76 -3.78 4.23
N ALA A 112 7.07 -4.02 4.34
CA ALA A 112 8.07 -2.97 4.36
C ALA A 112 7.99 -2.07 3.10
N MET A 113 8.04 -2.67 1.91
CA MET A 113 8.01 -1.93 0.64
C MET A 113 6.69 -1.17 0.45
N SER A 114 5.54 -1.78 0.74
CA SER A 114 4.23 -1.14 0.55
C SER A 114 4.02 0.02 1.51
N PHE A 115 4.32 -0.16 2.80
CA PHE A 115 4.13 0.88 3.81
C PHE A 115 5.21 1.97 3.81
N THR A 116 6.19 1.89 2.92
CA THR A 116 7.07 3.02 2.58
C THR A 116 6.30 4.12 1.82
N LEU A 117 5.28 3.76 1.03
CA LEU A 117 4.53 4.70 0.20
C LEU A 117 3.87 5.85 0.99
N PRO A 118 3.22 5.63 2.15
CA PRO A 118 2.74 6.73 2.98
C PRO A 118 3.83 7.72 3.38
N GLY A 119 5.06 7.26 3.62
CA GLY A 119 6.21 8.09 3.95
C GLY A 119 6.67 9.03 2.83
N LEU A 120 6.33 8.73 1.57
CA LEU A 120 6.59 9.63 0.44
C LEU A 120 5.64 10.85 0.43
N LYS A 121 4.57 10.81 1.22
CA LYS A 121 3.53 11.85 1.29
C LYS A 121 3.46 12.53 2.66
N ALA A 122 3.98 11.90 3.70
CA ALA A 122 3.88 12.38 5.07
C ALA A 122 5.22 12.23 5.81
N GLU A 123 5.58 13.26 6.57
CA GLU A 123 6.80 13.24 7.38
C GLU A 123 6.64 12.35 8.62
N GLY A 124 7.75 11.76 9.07
CA GLY A 124 7.83 11.01 10.32
C GLY A 124 7.29 9.58 10.25
N VAL A 125 7.14 9.02 9.06
CA VAL A 125 6.90 7.58 8.86
C VAL A 125 8.24 6.87 8.81
N GLU A 126 8.49 5.95 9.77
CA GLU A 126 9.75 5.21 9.92
C GLU A 126 9.49 3.71 9.72
N ILE A 127 10.28 3.04 8.90
CA ILE A 127 10.22 1.58 8.73
C ILE A 127 11.15 0.92 9.75
N ILE A 128 10.63 0.09 10.66
CA ILE A 128 11.40 -0.47 11.80
C ILE A 128 12.51 -1.40 11.33
N ASP A 129 12.25 -2.29 10.39
CA ASP A 129 13.23 -3.21 9.82
C ASP A 129 13.24 -3.15 8.29
N PRO A 130 13.92 -2.15 7.71
CA PRO A 130 13.98 -1.99 6.27
C PRO A 130 14.73 -3.13 5.56
N TYR A 131 15.60 -3.84 6.29
CA TYR A 131 16.46 -4.88 5.69
C TYR A 131 15.72 -6.17 5.35
N CYS A 132 14.50 -6.38 5.84
CA CYS A 132 13.68 -7.52 5.42
C CYS A 132 13.37 -7.52 3.92
N CYS A 133 13.52 -6.37 3.22
CA CYS A 133 13.38 -6.26 1.76
C CYS A 133 14.48 -7.03 1.00
N ARG A 134 15.64 -7.26 1.58
CA ARG A 134 16.79 -7.95 0.93
C ARG A 134 16.45 -9.33 0.39
N LYS A 135 15.44 -9.94 0.94
CA LYS A 135 14.94 -11.26 0.53
C LYS A 135 14.51 -11.31 -0.95
N THR A 136 14.01 -10.18 -1.48
CA THR A 136 13.45 -10.12 -2.83
C THR A 136 13.95 -8.93 -3.64
N PHE A 137 14.32 -7.83 -2.99
CA PHE A 137 14.84 -6.61 -3.60
C PHE A 137 15.91 -6.01 -2.69
N GLU A 138 17.16 -6.45 -2.87
CA GLU A 138 18.26 -6.19 -1.95
C GLU A 138 18.50 -4.70 -1.70
N ASN A 139 18.46 -3.88 -2.74
CA ASN A 139 18.71 -2.43 -2.70
C ASN A 139 17.45 -1.58 -2.92
N PHE A 140 16.29 -2.04 -2.44
CA PHE A 140 15.00 -1.35 -2.65
C PHE A 140 15.03 0.12 -2.25
N TYR A 141 15.55 0.44 -1.05
CA TYR A 141 15.55 1.82 -0.56
C TYR A 141 16.52 2.72 -1.31
N GLU A 142 17.66 2.19 -1.76
CA GLU A 142 18.62 2.93 -2.60
C GLU A 142 17.98 3.30 -3.94
N VAL A 143 17.35 2.33 -4.60
CA VAL A 143 16.63 2.55 -5.87
C VAL A 143 15.46 3.50 -5.70
N LEU A 144 14.72 3.39 -4.59
CA LEU A 144 13.61 4.30 -4.30
C LEU A 144 14.11 5.74 -4.12
N GLU A 145 15.18 5.95 -3.36
CA GLU A 145 15.76 7.26 -3.12
C GLU A 145 16.24 7.90 -4.43
N GLU A 146 16.94 7.14 -5.29
CA GLU A 146 17.35 7.61 -6.62
C GLU A 146 16.16 7.93 -7.55
N SER A 147 15.01 7.27 -7.34
CA SER A 147 13.81 7.46 -8.19
C SER A 147 12.94 8.63 -7.76
N VAL A 148 13.04 9.08 -6.50
CA VAL A 148 12.16 10.11 -5.92
C VAL A 148 12.86 11.46 -5.81
N TYR A 149 14.18 11.50 -5.71
CA TYR A 149 15.02 12.69 -5.55
C TYR A 149 16.02 12.84 -6.70
#